data_8d36159778da2eedf2771f7c3d0c9073
#
_entry.id   8d36159778da2eedf2771f7c3d0c9073
#
_cell.length_a   1.000
_cell.length_b   1.000
_cell.length_c   1.000
_cell.angle_alpha   90.00
_cell.angle_beta   90.00
_cell.angle_gamma   90.00
#
_symmetry.space_group_name_H-M   'P 1'
#
loop_
_entity.id
_entity.type
_entity.pdbx_description
1 polymer ?
#
loop_
_entity_poly.entity_id
_entity_poly.type
_entity_poly.pdbx_seq_one_letter_code
_entity_poly.pdbx_strand_id
1 'polypeptide(L)'
;MTTTLITGANKGLGFETARRLVAAGHTVYVGSRDAERGRRAAGELGARPLLIDITDDASVAAAAKTVEAEGGLDVLINNAGIEGRGEGNGVIGAADTTADTMRELFETNVLGLVRVTHAFLPLLRRSAAPVMVNVSSGLASLTGMSDAASPGHFYPGIAYPASKTSVNMITVQYAKAFPDIRINAVEPGFTATDLNGNTGVQTVQQGAEIIVRMARLGQDGPTGGYFDAQGPLPW
;
A
#
# COMPACT_ATOMS: atom_id res chain seq x y z
N MET A 1 -12.28 8.06 17.87
CA MET A 1 -12.64 7.29 16.64
C MET A 1 -11.41 7.34 15.75
N THR A 2 -10.94 6.19 15.26
CA THR A 2 -9.70 6.10 14.48
C THR A 2 -9.92 6.56 13.05
N THR A 3 -9.11 7.51 12.57
CA THR A 3 -9.18 8.03 11.21
C THR A 3 -8.11 7.36 10.34
N THR A 4 -8.54 6.78 9.22
CA THR A 4 -7.67 6.00 8.31
C THR A 4 -7.71 6.54 6.89
N LEU A 5 -6.56 6.74 6.27
CA LEU A 5 -6.44 6.98 4.82
C LEU A 5 -5.90 5.72 4.14
N ILE A 6 -6.55 5.33 3.04
CA ILE A 6 -6.08 4.23 2.18
C ILE A 6 -5.90 4.78 0.76
N THR A 7 -4.68 4.79 0.24
CA THR A 7 -4.44 5.18 -1.15
C THR A 7 -4.85 4.08 -2.12
N GLY A 8 -5.43 4.44 -3.28
CA GLY A 8 -5.90 3.46 -4.27
C GLY A 8 -7.04 2.57 -3.77
N ALA A 9 -7.96 3.10 -2.95
CA ALA A 9 -9.01 2.33 -2.29
C ALA A 9 -10.34 2.26 -3.05
N ASN A 10 -10.39 2.73 -4.29
CA ASN A 10 -11.61 2.70 -5.10
C ASN A 10 -11.93 1.31 -5.71
N LYS A 11 -11.06 0.30 -5.53
CA LYS A 11 -11.21 -1.08 -6.01
C LYS A 11 -10.24 -2.04 -5.31
N GLY A 12 -10.41 -3.35 -5.55
CA GLY A 12 -9.47 -4.40 -5.15
C GLY A 12 -9.18 -4.46 -3.66
N LEU A 13 -7.91 -4.68 -3.31
CA LEU A 13 -7.45 -4.81 -1.92
C LEU A 13 -7.74 -3.56 -1.08
N GLY A 14 -7.52 -2.38 -1.64
CA GLY A 14 -7.78 -1.12 -0.93
C GLY A 14 -9.26 -0.94 -0.59
N PHE A 15 -10.16 -1.29 -1.51
CA PHE A 15 -11.62 -1.24 -1.28
C PHE A 15 -12.07 -2.23 -0.19
N GLU A 16 -11.62 -3.47 -0.27
CA GLU A 16 -11.95 -4.49 0.74
C GLU A 16 -11.38 -4.13 2.13
N THR A 17 -10.16 -3.58 2.16
CA THR A 17 -9.56 -3.05 3.39
C THR A 17 -10.41 -1.92 3.97
N ALA A 18 -10.84 -0.97 3.13
CA ALA A 18 -11.72 0.12 3.53
C ALA A 18 -13.04 -0.39 4.10
N ARG A 19 -13.69 -1.34 3.42
CA ARG A 19 -14.94 -1.96 3.85
C ARG A 19 -14.83 -2.55 5.26
N ARG A 20 -13.74 -3.30 5.53
CA ARG A 20 -13.51 -3.93 6.84
C ARG A 20 -13.19 -2.92 7.93
N LEU A 21 -12.42 -1.88 7.62
CA LEU A 21 -12.08 -0.85 8.60
C LEU A 21 -13.30 0.03 8.94
N VAL A 22 -14.16 0.35 7.96
CA VAL A 22 -15.46 1.00 8.23
C VAL A 22 -16.31 0.13 9.15
N ALA A 23 -16.43 -1.17 8.85
CA ALA A 23 -17.16 -2.11 9.70
C ALA A 23 -16.55 -2.25 11.12
N ALA A 24 -15.26 -1.98 11.27
CA ALA A 24 -14.56 -1.94 12.57
C ALA A 24 -14.68 -0.57 13.29
N GLY A 25 -15.44 0.38 12.76
CA GLY A 25 -15.71 1.69 13.38
C GLY A 25 -14.67 2.77 13.06
N HIS A 26 -13.82 2.60 12.05
CA HIS A 26 -12.93 3.65 11.59
C HIS A 26 -13.67 4.67 10.72
N THR A 27 -13.27 5.94 10.81
CA THR A 27 -13.55 6.93 9.75
C THR A 27 -12.52 6.70 8.64
N VAL A 28 -12.97 6.24 7.47
CA VAL A 28 -12.06 5.87 6.37
C VAL A 28 -12.14 6.88 5.23
N TYR A 29 -10.98 7.39 4.80
CA TYR A 29 -10.80 8.12 3.55
C TYR A 29 -10.44 7.14 2.44
N VAL A 30 -11.30 7.05 1.43
CA VAL A 30 -11.08 6.28 0.20
C VAL A 30 -10.29 7.16 -0.77
N GLY A 31 -8.96 6.99 -0.78
CA GLY A 31 -8.07 7.71 -1.68
C GLY A 31 -8.15 7.18 -3.11
N SER A 32 -8.41 8.06 -4.07
CA SER A 32 -8.48 7.74 -5.50
C SER A 32 -8.04 8.92 -6.35
N ARG A 33 -7.27 8.68 -7.43
CA ARG A 33 -6.93 9.70 -8.44
C ARG A 33 -8.10 10.05 -9.37
N ASP A 34 -9.12 9.21 -9.40
CA ASP A 34 -10.37 9.43 -10.15
C ASP A 34 -11.46 9.81 -9.15
N ALA A 35 -11.94 11.05 -9.24
CA ALA A 35 -12.91 11.61 -8.31
C ALA A 35 -14.27 10.88 -8.35
N GLU A 36 -14.71 10.43 -9.52
CA GLU A 36 -15.99 9.76 -9.70
C GLU A 36 -15.95 8.35 -9.08
N ARG A 37 -14.92 7.57 -9.44
CA ARG A 37 -14.70 6.24 -8.87
C ARG A 37 -14.50 6.29 -7.37
N GLY A 38 -13.76 7.30 -6.88
CA GLY A 38 -13.57 7.52 -5.44
C GLY A 38 -14.89 7.81 -4.71
N ARG A 39 -15.71 8.72 -5.25
CA ARG A 39 -17.04 9.04 -4.68
C ARG A 39 -17.98 7.84 -4.65
N ARG A 40 -18.03 7.05 -5.75
CA ARG A 40 -18.86 5.85 -5.82
C ARG A 40 -18.44 4.83 -4.77
N ALA A 41 -17.13 4.50 -4.70
CA ALA A 41 -16.61 3.54 -3.73
C ALA A 41 -16.83 3.99 -2.28
N ALA A 42 -16.61 5.27 -1.98
CA ALA A 42 -16.84 5.82 -0.65
C ALA A 42 -18.32 5.80 -0.27
N GLY A 43 -19.22 6.13 -1.22
CA GLY A 43 -20.68 6.08 -1.00
C GLY A 43 -21.17 4.66 -0.72
N GLU A 44 -20.67 3.65 -1.43
CA GLU A 44 -21.01 2.24 -1.20
C GLU A 44 -20.60 1.76 0.21
N LEU A 45 -19.48 2.29 0.73
CA LEU A 45 -18.92 1.87 2.02
C LEU A 45 -19.38 2.74 3.20
N GLY A 46 -20.08 3.85 2.98
CA GLY A 46 -20.30 4.85 4.02
C GLY A 46 -19.00 5.54 4.49
N ALA A 47 -18.01 5.60 3.60
CA ALA A 47 -16.69 6.20 3.83
C ALA A 47 -16.60 7.62 3.24
N ARG A 48 -15.48 8.30 3.43
CA ARG A 48 -15.22 9.63 2.89
C ARG A 48 -14.39 9.54 1.60
N PRO A 49 -14.80 10.14 0.48
CA PRO A 49 -13.97 10.19 -0.70
C PRO A 49 -12.82 11.19 -0.52
N LEU A 50 -11.63 10.84 -0.97
CA LEU A 50 -10.49 11.75 -1.01
C LEU A 50 -9.83 11.69 -2.39
N LEU A 51 -9.85 12.83 -3.12
CA LEU A 51 -9.13 12.94 -4.38
C LEU A 51 -7.63 13.03 -4.07
N ILE A 52 -6.87 12.05 -4.54
CA ILE A 52 -5.42 12.00 -4.35
C ILE A 52 -4.77 11.22 -5.49
N ASP A 53 -3.95 11.91 -6.29
CA ASP A 53 -2.99 11.30 -7.20
C ASP A 53 -1.62 11.28 -6.52
N ILE A 54 -1.11 10.10 -6.21
CA ILE A 54 0.14 9.94 -5.50
C ILE A 54 1.37 10.30 -6.33
N THR A 55 1.20 10.51 -7.65
CA THR A 55 2.25 10.95 -8.57
C THR A 55 2.30 12.48 -8.74
N ASP A 56 1.38 13.22 -8.10
CA ASP A 56 1.26 14.67 -8.18
C ASP A 56 1.40 15.32 -6.78
N ASP A 57 2.45 16.12 -6.60
CA ASP A 57 2.74 16.82 -5.35
C ASP A 57 1.61 17.74 -4.90
N ALA A 58 0.99 18.46 -5.84
CA ALA A 58 -0.10 19.39 -5.53
C ALA A 58 -1.37 18.65 -5.09
N SER A 59 -1.69 17.54 -5.73
CA SER A 59 -2.80 16.66 -5.36
C SER A 59 -2.61 16.09 -3.95
N VAL A 60 -1.43 15.58 -3.65
CA VAL A 60 -1.11 15.02 -2.32
C VAL A 60 -1.15 16.09 -1.23
N ALA A 61 -0.60 17.28 -1.50
CA ALA A 61 -0.64 18.39 -0.55
C ALA A 61 -2.08 18.87 -0.27
N ALA A 62 -2.94 18.94 -1.31
CA ALA A 62 -4.34 19.29 -1.14
C ALA A 62 -5.11 18.24 -0.32
N ALA A 63 -4.86 16.95 -0.58
CA ALA A 63 -5.44 15.86 0.18
C ALA A 63 -5.04 15.90 1.66
N ALA A 64 -3.76 16.19 1.96
CA ALA A 64 -3.28 16.31 3.34
C ALA A 64 -3.97 17.47 4.08
N LYS A 65 -4.13 18.63 3.44
CA LYS A 65 -4.87 19.78 4.01
C LYS A 65 -6.33 19.44 4.29
N THR A 66 -6.99 18.69 3.40
CA THR A 66 -8.38 18.26 3.62
C THR A 66 -8.50 17.38 4.88
N VAL A 67 -7.63 16.36 5.00
CA VAL A 67 -7.64 15.46 6.17
C VAL A 67 -7.25 16.20 7.46
N GLU A 68 -6.32 17.15 7.39
CA GLU A 68 -5.96 18.00 8.53
C GLU A 68 -7.15 18.82 9.02
N ALA A 69 -7.86 19.49 8.13
CA ALA A 69 -9.02 20.32 8.46
C ALA A 69 -10.18 19.51 9.05
N GLU A 70 -10.27 18.22 8.75
CA GLU A 70 -11.31 17.31 9.22
C GLU A 70 -10.93 16.51 10.48
N GLY A 71 -9.80 16.83 11.14
CA GLY A 71 -9.43 16.28 12.45
C GLY A 71 -8.15 15.43 12.48
N GLY A 72 -7.45 15.28 11.35
CA GLY A 72 -6.16 14.61 11.31
C GLY A 72 -6.23 13.13 10.91
N LEU A 73 -5.14 12.39 11.15
CA LEU A 73 -4.95 11.02 10.68
C LEU A 73 -4.29 10.15 11.75
N ASP A 74 -4.83 8.96 12.00
CA ASP A 74 -4.24 7.96 12.89
C ASP A 74 -3.57 6.82 12.11
N VAL A 75 -4.13 6.43 10.97
CA VAL A 75 -3.64 5.28 10.19
C VAL A 75 -3.46 5.69 8.73
N LEU A 76 -2.26 5.47 8.20
CA LEU A 76 -1.96 5.60 6.77
C LEU A 76 -1.71 4.23 6.17
N ILE A 77 -2.46 3.88 5.12
CA ILE A 77 -2.25 2.67 4.33
C ILE A 77 -1.81 3.07 2.92
N ASN A 78 -0.52 2.94 2.64
CA ASN A 78 0.06 3.11 1.32
C ASN A 78 -0.22 1.84 0.50
N ASN A 79 -1.39 1.79 -0.14
CA ASN A 79 -1.84 0.63 -0.91
C ASN A 79 -1.76 0.85 -2.43
N ALA A 80 -1.83 2.09 -2.91
CA ALA A 80 -1.75 2.38 -4.34
C ALA A 80 -0.45 1.85 -4.96
N GLY A 81 -0.57 1.18 -6.10
CA GLY A 81 0.58 0.63 -6.82
C GLY A 81 0.18 0.07 -8.19
N ILE A 82 1.18 -0.14 -9.02
CA ILE A 82 1.07 -0.75 -10.35
C ILE A 82 2.10 -1.88 -10.49
N GLU A 83 1.83 -2.86 -11.36
CA GLU A 83 2.78 -3.94 -11.66
C GLU A 83 3.57 -3.69 -12.97
N GLY A 84 3.01 -2.85 -13.87
CA GLY A 84 3.63 -2.60 -15.17
C GLY A 84 3.57 -3.84 -16.07
N ARG A 85 2.52 -3.92 -16.89
CA ARG A 85 2.32 -5.05 -17.78
C ARG A 85 2.46 -4.60 -19.24
N GLY A 86 3.05 -5.48 -20.07
CA GLY A 86 3.22 -5.27 -21.50
C GLY A 86 1.95 -5.61 -22.29
N GLU A 87 2.11 -5.70 -23.60
CA GLU A 87 1.03 -6.11 -24.51
C GLU A 87 0.46 -7.47 -24.11
N GLY A 88 -0.85 -7.63 -24.25
CA GLY A 88 -1.54 -8.85 -23.83
C GLY A 88 -1.60 -9.09 -22.32
N ASN A 89 -1.32 -8.05 -21.51
CA ASN A 89 -1.33 -8.12 -20.04
C ASN A 89 -0.27 -9.07 -19.43
N GLY A 90 0.79 -9.40 -20.19
CA GLY A 90 1.91 -10.22 -19.73
C GLY A 90 2.88 -9.42 -18.85
N VAL A 91 3.65 -10.12 -18.00
CA VAL A 91 4.77 -9.53 -17.25
C VAL A 91 5.89 -9.16 -18.22
N ILE A 92 6.41 -7.92 -18.11
CA ILE A 92 7.59 -7.49 -18.88
C ILE A 92 8.82 -8.21 -18.31
N GLY A 93 9.42 -9.08 -19.12
CA GLY A 93 10.58 -9.88 -18.72
C GLY A 93 11.87 -9.05 -18.58
N ALA A 94 12.90 -9.68 -18.02
CA ALA A 94 14.20 -9.03 -17.77
C ALA A 94 14.84 -8.47 -19.04
N ALA A 95 14.73 -9.18 -20.16
CA ALA A 95 15.33 -8.77 -21.45
C ALA A 95 14.63 -7.53 -22.06
N ASP A 96 13.34 -7.32 -21.74
CA ASP A 96 12.51 -6.27 -22.33
C ASP A 96 12.33 -5.07 -21.38
N THR A 97 12.86 -5.17 -20.16
CA THR A 97 12.77 -4.08 -19.17
C THR A 97 13.69 -2.93 -19.54
N THR A 98 13.10 -1.75 -19.73
CA THR A 98 13.82 -0.50 -20.03
C THR A 98 13.91 0.41 -18.81
N ALA A 99 14.75 1.46 -18.90
CA ALA A 99 14.78 2.51 -17.88
C ALA A 99 13.44 3.25 -17.74
N ASP A 100 12.67 3.37 -18.82
CA ASP A 100 11.36 4.03 -18.78
C ASP A 100 10.33 3.14 -18.07
N THR A 101 10.34 1.83 -18.30
CA THR A 101 9.55 0.85 -17.51
C THR A 101 9.87 0.98 -16.01
N MET A 102 11.16 1.06 -15.67
CA MET A 102 11.57 1.26 -14.27
C MET A 102 11.05 2.58 -13.69
N ARG A 103 11.18 3.70 -14.44
CA ARG A 103 10.70 5.01 -13.97
C ARG A 103 9.21 5.02 -13.67
N GLU A 104 8.39 4.46 -14.56
CA GLU A 104 6.94 4.41 -14.38
C GLU A 104 6.56 3.71 -13.08
N LEU A 105 7.16 2.53 -12.82
CA LEU A 105 6.87 1.77 -11.62
C LEU A 105 7.40 2.46 -10.36
N PHE A 106 8.62 3.01 -10.43
CA PHE A 106 9.20 3.73 -9.30
C PHE A 106 8.45 5.02 -9.00
N GLU A 107 7.98 5.77 -10.01
CA GLU A 107 7.17 6.98 -9.78
C GLU A 107 5.93 6.68 -8.95
N THR A 108 5.23 5.58 -9.28
CA THR A 108 4.01 5.22 -8.55
C THR A 108 4.34 4.50 -7.23
N ASN A 109 5.09 3.39 -7.30
CA ASN A 109 5.22 2.48 -6.15
C ASN A 109 6.18 2.98 -5.08
N VAL A 110 7.17 3.80 -5.46
CA VAL A 110 8.26 4.26 -4.58
C VAL A 110 8.13 5.75 -4.29
N LEU A 111 8.22 6.61 -5.31
CA LEU A 111 8.16 8.06 -5.10
C LEU A 111 6.78 8.49 -4.64
N GLY A 112 5.71 7.89 -5.16
CA GLY A 112 4.35 8.14 -4.70
C GLY A 112 4.14 7.80 -3.22
N LEU A 113 4.68 6.66 -2.76
CA LEU A 113 4.65 6.27 -1.34
C LEU A 113 5.40 7.30 -0.48
N VAL A 114 6.60 7.70 -0.90
CA VAL A 114 7.40 8.70 -0.16
C VAL A 114 6.69 10.05 -0.11
N ARG A 115 6.12 10.50 -1.23
CA ARG A 115 5.35 11.75 -1.36
C ARG A 115 4.16 11.79 -0.40
N VAL A 116 3.36 10.73 -0.39
CA VAL A 116 2.22 10.58 0.53
C VAL A 116 2.69 10.53 1.97
N THR A 117 3.69 9.69 2.27
CA THR A 117 4.24 9.60 3.62
C THR A 117 4.74 10.95 4.12
N HIS A 118 5.51 11.68 3.31
CA HIS A 118 6.02 13.01 3.68
C HIS A 118 4.90 14.00 4.02
N ALA A 119 3.84 14.05 3.20
CA ALA A 119 2.74 14.99 3.39
C ALA A 119 1.86 14.65 4.62
N PHE A 120 1.66 13.36 4.91
CA PHE A 120 0.80 12.91 6.00
C PHE A 120 1.54 12.61 7.31
N LEU A 121 2.86 12.53 7.32
CA LEU A 121 3.67 12.30 8.51
C LEU A 121 3.42 13.32 9.63
N PRO A 122 3.27 14.64 9.37
CA PRO A 122 2.92 15.60 10.42
C PRO A 122 1.58 15.29 11.10
N LEU A 123 0.61 14.73 10.37
CA LEU A 123 -0.70 14.34 10.91
C LEU A 123 -0.56 13.09 11.79
N LEU A 124 0.13 12.06 11.30
CA LEU A 124 0.40 10.85 12.06
C LEU A 124 1.12 11.14 13.39
N ARG A 125 2.10 12.03 13.37
CA ARG A 125 2.85 12.42 14.59
C ARG A 125 2.01 13.13 15.65
N ARG A 126 0.81 13.60 15.32
CA ARG A 126 -0.15 14.17 16.28
C ARG A 126 -1.13 13.14 16.83
N SER A 127 -1.19 11.94 16.23
CA SER A 127 -2.03 10.85 16.71
C SER A 127 -1.49 10.24 18.00
N ALA A 128 -2.40 9.81 18.88
CA ALA A 128 -2.03 9.09 20.10
C ALA A 128 -1.59 7.64 19.83
N ALA A 129 -1.99 7.05 18.71
CA ALA A 129 -1.64 5.68 18.33
C ALA A 129 -1.42 5.57 16.82
N PRO A 130 -0.35 6.20 16.28
CA PRO A 130 -0.15 6.27 14.84
C PRO A 130 0.33 4.95 14.25
N VAL A 131 -0.24 4.59 13.10
CA VAL A 131 0.11 3.37 12.35
C VAL A 131 0.34 3.71 10.88
N MET A 132 1.35 3.10 10.27
CA MET A 132 1.59 3.14 8.83
C MET A 132 1.76 1.71 8.30
N VAL A 133 0.98 1.37 7.27
CA VAL A 133 1.06 0.08 6.58
C VAL A 133 1.44 0.34 5.13
N ASN A 134 2.57 -0.23 4.71
CA ASN A 134 3.04 -0.16 3.34
C ASN A 134 2.75 -1.49 2.64
N VAL A 135 1.88 -1.48 1.65
CA VAL A 135 1.54 -2.69 0.90
C VAL A 135 2.67 -3.01 -0.07
N SER A 136 3.42 -4.05 0.29
CA SER A 136 4.55 -4.61 -0.44
C SER A 136 4.11 -5.83 -1.28
N SER A 137 4.93 -6.85 -1.40
CA SER A 137 4.71 -8.07 -2.17
C SER A 137 5.69 -9.14 -1.72
N GLY A 138 5.36 -10.42 -1.81
CA GLY A 138 6.29 -11.54 -1.64
C GLY A 138 7.52 -11.44 -2.56
N LEU A 139 7.34 -10.83 -3.72
CA LEU A 139 8.43 -10.53 -4.68
C LEU A 139 9.41 -9.45 -4.19
N ALA A 140 9.16 -8.83 -3.05
CA ALA A 140 10.07 -7.85 -2.42
C ALA A 140 11.15 -8.49 -1.54
N SER A 141 11.00 -9.76 -1.17
CA SER A 141 11.96 -10.48 -0.34
C SER A 141 13.18 -10.89 -1.15
N LEU A 142 14.34 -10.31 -0.87
CA LEU A 142 15.60 -10.73 -1.50
C LEU A 142 15.92 -12.19 -1.15
N THR A 143 15.67 -12.59 0.11
CA THR A 143 15.84 -13.97 0.55
C THR A 143 14.93 -14.92 -0.23
N GLY A 144 13.63 -14.62 -0.33
CA GLY A 144 12.67 -15.46 -1.05
C GLY A 144 12.93 -15.50 -2.57
N MET A 145 13.29 -14.37 -3.19
CA MET A 145 13.58 -14.32 -4.62
C MET A 145 14.87 -15.06 -5.01
N SER A 146 15.82 -15.17 -4.09
CA SER A 146 17.10 -15.88 -4.31
C SER A 146 17.00 -17.39 -4.05
N ASP A 147 15.93 -17.85 -3.37
CA ASP A 147 15.71 -19.26 -3.07
C ASP A 147 15.01 -19.97 -4.24
N ALA A 148 15.69 -20.90 -4.89
CA ALA A 148 15.16 -21.69 -6.01
C ALA A 148 13.95 -22.56 -5.64
N ALA A 149 13.69 -22.80 -4.35
CA ALA A 149 12.50 -23.50 -3.87
C ALA A 149 11.27 -22.57 -3.73
N SER A 150 11.48 -21.25 -3.75
CA SER A 150 10.41 -20.26 -3.63
C SER A 150 9.69 -20.07 -4.97
N PRO A 151 8.34 -20.02 -4.99
CA PRO A 151 7.59 -19.69 -6.20
C PRO A 151 7.97 -18.32 -6.81
N GLY A 152 8.36 -17.36 -5.98
CA GLY A 152 8.80 -16.03 -6.42
C GLY A 152 10.05 -16.05 -7.28
N HIS A 153 10.94 -17.03 -7.09
CA HIS A 153 12.17 -17.20 -7.86
C HIS A 153 11.94 -17.22 -9.39
N PHE A 154 10.81 -17.76 -9.82
CA PHE A 154 10.46 -17.88 -11.24
C PHE A 154 9.76 -16.67 -11.84
N TYR A 155 9.57 -15.59 -11.08
CA TYR A 155 8.97 -14.37 -11.61
C TYR A 155 9.94 -13.69 -12.59
N PRO A 156 9.54 -13.44 -13.86
CA PRO A 156 10.48 -13.03 -14.89
C PRO A 156 10.81 -11.53 -14.91
N GLY A 157 10.04 -10.70 -14.20
CA GLY A 157 10.15 -9.24 -14.27
C GLY A 157 11.18 -8.66 -13.31
N ILE A 158 11.76 -7.49 -13.66
CA ILE A 158 12.71 -6.75 -12.81
C ILE A 158 12.04 -5.60 -12.08
N ALA A 159 11.23 -4.80 -12.78
CA ALA A 159 10.80 -3.49 -12.32
C ALA A 159 9.89 -3.56 -11.08
N TYR A 160 8.93 -4.48 -11.06
CA TYR A 160 8.01 -4.62 -9.95
C TYR A 160 8.69 -5.13 -8.67
N PRO A 161 9.46 -6.25 -8.70
CA PRO A 161 10.20 -6.70 -7.51
C PRO A 161 11.14 -5.61 -6.97
N ALA A 162 11.91 -4.95 -7.84
CA ALA A 162 12.82 -3.88 -7.43
C ALA A 162 12.07 -2.72 -6.74
N SER A 163 10.92 -2.32 -7.27
CA SER A 163 10.10 -1.26 -6.64
C SER A 163 9.60 -1.69 -5.26
N LYS A 164 9.15 -2.94 -5.09
CA LYS A 164 8.62 -3.45 -3.83
C LYS A 164 9.72 -3.74 -2.80
N THR A 165 10.92 -4.16 -3.23
CA THR A 165 12.10 -4.22 -2.35
C THR A 165 12.47 -2.82 -1.84
N SER A 166 12.35 -1.79 -2.69
CA SER A 166 12.53 -0.39 -2.26
C SER A 166 11.50 0.03 -1.21
N VAL A 167 10.23 -0.38 -1.34
CA VAL A 167 9.18 -0.17 -0.33
C VAL A 167 9.57 -0.82 1.01
N ASN A 168 10.12 -2.03 0.98
CA ASN A 168 10.61 -2.72 2.18
C ASN A 168 11.73 -1.92 2.87
N MET A 169 12.75 -1.48 2.12
CA MET A 169 13.83 -0.67 2.68
C MET A 169 13.33 0.68 3.23
N ILE A 170 12.44 1.35 2.51
CA ILE A 170 11.82 2.61 2.95
C ILE A 170 11.04 2.40 4.27
N THR A 171 10.31 1.29 4.39
CA THR A 171 9.60 0.91 5.62
C THR A 171 10.56 0.80 6.82
N VAL A 172 11.68 0.08 6.66
CA VAL A 172 12.71 -0.04 7.70
C VAL A 172 13.26 1.32 8.12
N GLN A 173 13.58 2.18 7.15
CA GLN A 173 14.19 3.49 7.46
C GLN A 173 13.20 4.45 8.13
N TYR A 174 11.94 4.46 7.70
CA TYR A 174 10.90 5.24 8.39
C TYR A 174 10.64 4.71 9.82
N ALA A 175 10.58 3.40 10.01
CA ALA A 175 10.39 2.81 11.35
C ALA A 175 11.53 3.16 12.30
N LYS A 176 12.78 3.18 11.82
CA LYS A 176 13.95 3.62 12.60
C LYS A 176 13.91 5.10 12.93
N ALA A 177 13.47 5.94 11.98
CA ALA A 177 13.41 7.38 12.16
C ALA A 177 12.25 7.84 13.06
N PHE A 178 11.16 7.06 13.11
CA PHE A 178 9.94 7.38 13.84
C PHE A 178 9.49 6.19 14.72
N PRO A 179 10.22 5.87 15.80
CA PRO A 179 9.96 4.71 16.64
C PRO A 179 8.59 4.75 17.36
N ASP A 180 7.99 5.92 17.48
CA ASP A 180 6.67 6.09 18.08
C ASP A 180 5.51 5.75 17.12
N ILE A 181 5.80 5.52 15.84
CA ILE A 181 4.82 5.12 14.83
C ILE A 181 5.00 3.62 14.53
N ARG A 182 3.93 2.86 14.53
CA ARG A 182 3.96 1.43 14.10
C ARG A 182 3.99 1.37 12.57
N ILE A 183 5.17 1.19 11.99
CA ILE A 183 5.40 1.22 10.53
C ILE A 183 5.84 -0.16 10.07
N ASN A 184 5.03 -0.82 9.22
CA ASN A 184 5.33 -2.16 8.74
C ASN A 184 5.02 -2.32 7.26
N ALA A 185 5.75 -3.21 6.58
CA ALA A 185 5.43 -3.70 5.25
C ALA A 185 4.56 -4.96 5.34
N VAL A 186 3.66 -5.13 4.38
CA VAL A 186 2.79 -6.31 4.30
C VAL A 186 2.80 -6.93 2.91
N GLU A 187 2.72 -8.25 2.87
CA GLU A 187 2.56 -9.08 1.69
C GLU A 187 1.15 -9.67 1.69
N PRO A 188 0.24 -9.20 0.78
CA PRO A 188 -1.15 -9.65 0.75
C PRO A 188 -1.36 -11.05 0.16
N GLY A 189 -0.33 -11.68 -0.41
CA GLY A 189 -0.44 -12.89 -1.22
C GLY A 189 -0.82 -12.62 -2.67
N PHE A 190 -0.73 -13.64 -3.52
CA PHE A 190 -1.09 -13.54 -4.93
C PHE A 190 -2.61 -13.45 -5.09
N THR A 191 -3.12 -12.24 -4.94
CA THR A 191 -4.54 -11.91 -4.87
C THR A 191 -5.11 -11.53 -6.24
N ALA A 192 -6.25 -12.11 -6.63
CA ALA A 192 -6.95 -11.79 -7.88
C ALA A 192 -7.47 -10.36 -7.87
N THR A 193 -6.81 -9.48 -8.62
CA THR A 193 -7.16 -8.06 -8.80
C THR A 193 -6.83 -7.60 -10.22
N ASP A 194 -7.31 -6.42 -10.59
CA ASP A 194 -6.94 -5.81 -11.89
C ASP A 194 -5.43 -5.57 -12.03
N LEU A 195 -4.68 -5.49 -10.93
CA LEU A 195 -3.23 -5.31 -10.95
C LEU A 195 -2.54 -6.42 -11.74
N ASN A 196 -3.01 -7.66 -11.57
CA ASN A 196 -2.44 -8.85 -12.21
C ASN A 196 -3.41 -9.51 -13.23
N GLY A 197 -4.40 -8.76 -13.73
CA GLY A 197 -5.38 -9.29 -14.68
C GLY A 197 -6.27 -10.37 -14.07
N ASN A 198 -6.50 -10.34 -12.77
CA ASN A 198 -7.30 -11.31 -12.00
C ASN A 198 -6.76 -12.74 -12.04
N THR A 199 -5.45 -12.92 -12.23
CA THR A 199 -4.80 -14.25 -12.26
C THR A 199 -4.39 -14.78 -10.88
N GLY A 200 -4.61 -13.99 -9.82
CA GLY A 200 -4.30 -14.39 -8.45
C GLY A 200 -5.06 -15.64 -7.99
N VAL A 201 -4.46 -16.40 -7.08
CA VAL A 201 -5.01 -17.67 -6.56
C VAL A 201 -5.89 -17.48 -5.32
N GLN A 202 -5.86 -16.28 -4.73
CA GLN A 202 -6.67 -15.96 -3.56
C GLN A 202 -7.61 -14.77 -3.81
N THR A 203 -8.64 -14.67 -2.98
CA THR A 203 -9.63 -13.59 -3.06
C THR A 203 -9.11 -12.30 -2.44
N VAL A 204 -9.73 -11.15 -2.79
CA VAL A 204 -9.43 -9.85 -2.15
C VAL A 204 -9.73 -9.88 -0.65
N GLN A 205 -10.67 -10.70 -0.20
CA GLN A 205 -11.01 -10.88 1.21
C GLN A 205 -9.85 -11.52 1.98
N GLN A 206 -9.20 -12.53 1.40
CA GLN A 206 -8.02 -13.17 1.98
C GLN A 206 -6.82 -12.22 1.99
N GLY A 207 -6.55 -11.56 0.86
CA GLY A 207 -5.43 -10.63 0.75
C GLY A 207 -5.53 -9.41 1.65
N ALA A 208 -6.74 -8.89 1.90
CA ALA A 208 -6.95 -7.75 2.78
C ALA A 208 -6.73 -8.06 4.27
N GLU A 209 -6.70 -9.33 4.67
CA GLU A 209 -6.62 -9.74 6.08
C GLU A 209 -5.38 -9.18 6.79
N ILE A 210 -4.22 -9.36 6.19
CA ILE A 210 -2.96 -8.86 6.76
C ILE A 210 -2.94 -7.33 6.83
N ILE A 211 -3.48 -6.65 5.81
CA ILE A 211 -3.53 -5.18 5.78
C ILE A 211 -4.38 -4.67 6.94
N VAL A 212 -5.58 -5.24 7.12
CA VAL A 212 -6.51 -4.88 8.21
C VAL A 212 -5.91 -5.19 9.58
N ARG A 213 -5.25 -6.35 9.74
CA ARG A 213 -4.60 -6.74 10.99
C ARG A 213 -3.51 -5.73 11.37
N MET A 214 -2.65 -5.35 10.44
CA MET A 214 -1.56 -4.40 10.69
C MET A 214 -2.04 -2.95 10.83
N ALA A 215 -3.15 -2.57 10.21
CA ALA A 215 -3.77 -1.25 10.39
C ALA A 215 -4.41 -1.05 11.77
N ARG A 216 -4.65 -2.12 12.51
CA ARG A 216 -5.28 -2.14 13.85
C ARG A 216 -4.30 -2.44 14.98
N LEU A 217 -3.00 -2.31 14.73
CA LEU A 217 -1.98 -2.50 15.78
C LEU A 217 -2.17 -1.49 16.91
N GLY A 218 -2.01 -1.99 18.15
CA GLY A 218 -1.84 -1.14 19.32
C GLY A 218 -0.41 -0.60 19.43
N GLN A 219 -0.18 0.23 20.45
CA GLN A 219 1.14 0.84 20.71
C GLN A 219 2.26 -0.20 20.98
N ASP A 220 1.90 -1.37 21.50
CA ASP A 220 2.85 -2.45 21.77
C ASP A 220 3.09 -3.35 20.53
N GLY A 221 2.47 -3.04 19.41
CA GLY A 221 2.62 -3.80 18.17
C GLY A 221 4.01 -3.69 17.55
N PRO A 222 4.34 -4.59 16.59
CA PRO A 222 5.63 -4.56 15.90
C PRO A 222 5.79 -3.29 15.05
N THR A 223 7.03 -2.89 14.85
CA THR A 223 7.43 -1.83 13.91
C THR A 223 8.72 -2.22 13.20
N GLY A 224 8.87 -1.80 11.95
CA GLY A 224 10.03 -2.10 11.12
C GLY A 224 10.07 -3.54 10.61
N GLY A 225 8.93 -4.25 10.63
CA GLY A 225 8.83 -5.64 10.17
C GLY A 225 8.15 -5.77 8.81
N TYR A 226 8.25 -6.97 8.26
CA TYR A 226 7.61 -7.39 7.01
C TYR A 226 6.79 -8.65 7.29
N PHE A 227 5.50 -8.64 6.91
CA PHE A 227 4.53 -9.64 7.37
C PHE A 227 3.59 -10.08 6.24
N ASP A 228 3.23 -11.36 6.30
CA ASP A 228 2.07 -11.91 5.59
C ASP A 228 0.95 -12.34 6.57
N ALA A 229 -0.05 -13.05 6.06
CA ALA A 229 -1.15 -13.57 6.88
C ALA A 229 -0.67 -14.61 7.92
N GLN A 230 0.44 -15.31 7.68
CA GLN A 230 1.02 -16.35 8.52
C GLN A 230 1.97 -15.80 9.59
N GLY A 231 2.60 -14.65 9.35
CA GLY A 231 3.51 -14.04 10.32
C GLY A 231 4.63 -13.20 9.71
N PRO A 232 5.78 -13.06 10.37
CA PRO A 232 6.91 -12.32 9.84
C PRO A 232 7.58 -13.05 8.68
N LEU A 233 7.97 -12.26 7.68
CA LEU A 233 8.69 -12.71 6.49
C LEU A 233 10.16 -12.26 6.52
N PRO A 234 11.08 -12.99 5.88
CA PRO A 234 12.43 -12.53 5.63
C PRO A 234 12.45 -11.42 4.57
N TRP A 235 13.41 -10.48 4.73
CA TRP A 235 13.62 -9.40 3.76
C TRP A 235 14.18 -9.87 2.42
#